data_04602b8c90ac31fd53393121c5188d41
#
_entry.id   04602b8c90ac31fd53393121c5188d41
#
_cell.length_a   1.000
_cell.length_b   1.000
_cell.length_c   1.000
_cell.angle_alpha   90.00
_cell.angle_beta   90.00
_cell.angle_gamma   90.00
#
_symmetry.space_group_name_H-M   'P 1'
#
loop_
_entity.id
_entity.type
_entity.pdbx_description
1 polymer ?
#
loop_
_entity_poly.entity_id
_entity_poly.type
_entity_poly.pdbx_seq_one_letter_code
_entity_poly.pdbx_strand_id
1 'polypeptide(L)'
;MKILIKSWFILFLLSSACKDKAGHNENSNENWSIFRGNPSLSGYTNISLPDNPQLLWTFKSDSYTKSSPVVYNRVAYWSDRRGRIFGVNTDGKQVFDYAMETATDAIPMIYDSVLYIGRIDGNLSAISLAKQDTLWNFETWGQIAASPNRIGFDGKTAIIFGSYDNFVYCIDSRDGKEINRFESGYYVNGAVAQSNNYIVYGGCDGWFRVVDCISGIQTDSLDVGTYIPASPAISNDWCYVADHSGNVYEIRLEKGKITSSKKIIESQDESSSFVSVPAISDKMVYFVSDDRNIYAINRKDGSITWKYLLKGNTGESSPVICKDKLLVCTKTGIVSIHDTKTGSLLWEYDTGEQIVASPAVINGCFYILTFKGTLFCFGKV
;
A
#
# COMPACT_ATOMS: atom_id res chain seq x y z
N MET A 1 84.91 -9.09 11.78
CA MET A 1 83.68 -9.88 11.82
C MET A 1 82.56 -8.91 12.12
N LYS A 2 81.91 -8.40 11.05
CA LYS A 2 80.78 -7.41 11.15
C LYS A 2 79.50 -8.12 10.92
N ILE A 3 78.64 -8.11 11.91
CA ILE A 3 77.30 -8.66 11.88
C ILE A 3 76.37 -7.56 11.40
N LEU A 4 75.72 -7.77 10.22
CA LEU A 4 74.65 -6.93 9.68
C LEU A 4 73.32 -7.38 10.24
N ILE A 5 72.70 -6.51 11.02
CA ILE A 5 71.31 -6.68 11.46
C ILE A 5 70.38 -6.05 10.38
N LYS A 6 69.61 -6.89 9.68
CA LYS A 6 68.56 -6.44 8.78
C LYS A 6 67.31 -6.16 9.60
N SER A 7 66.91 -4.89 9.67
CA SER A 7 65.68 -4.43 10.24
C SER A 7 64.55 -4.63 9.19
N TRP A 8 63.54 -5.42 9.52
CA TRP A 8 62.33 -5.55 8.74
C TRP A 8 61.29 -4.53 9.23
N PHE A 9 61.03 -3.53 8.40
CA PHE A 9 59.87 -2.65 8.58
C PHE A 9 58.61 -3.38 8.08
N ILE A 10 57.73 -3.76 9.03
CA ILE A 10 56.41 -4.23 8.71
C ILE A 10 55.50 -3.01 8.54
N LEU A 11 55.15 -2.72 7.30
CA LEU A 11 54.18 -1.70 6.93
C LEU A 11 52.77 -2.21 7.26
N PHE A 12 52.17 -1.75 8.37
CA PHE A 12 50.75 -1.97 8.65
C PHE A 12 49.95 -1.08 7.71
N LEU A 13 49.39 -1.66 6.64
CA LEU A 13 48.33 -1.09 5.85
C LEU A 13 47.03 -1.13 6.70
N LEU A 14 46.71 0.00 7.31
CA LEU A 14 45.36 0.24 7.85
C LEU A 14 44.37 0.31 6.67
N SER A 15 43.75 -0.80 6.37
CA SER A 15 42.57 -0.81 5.53
C SER A 15 41.44 -0.10 6.28
N SER A 16 41.25 1.15 5.92
CA SER A 16 40.06 1.92 6.27
C SER A 16 38.83 1.22 5.66
N ALA A 17 38.26 0.28 6.35
CA ALA A 17 36.95 -0.28 5.98
C ALA A 17 35.94 0.88 6.07
N CYS A 18 35.51 1.38 4.92
CA CYS A 18 34.27 2.14 4.82
C CYS A 18 33.20 1.28 5.48
N LYS A 19 32.74 1.69 6.65
CA LYS A 19 31.48 1.21 7.19
C LYS A 19 30.41 1.67 6.22
N ASP A 20 29.90 0.75 5.40
CA ASP A 20 28.65 0.93 4.72
C ASP A 20 27.63 1.40 5.76
N LYS A 21 27.07 2.58 5.53
CA LYS A 21 25.96 3.07 6.32
C LYS A 21 24.88 2.00 6.26
N ALA A 22 24.57 1.42 7.40
CA ALA A 22 23.55 0.44 7.61
C ALA A 22 22.30 0.88 6.83
N GLY A 23 21.86 0.04 5.90
CA GLY A 23 20.53 0.18 5.33
C GLY A 23 19.54 0.30 6.50
N HIS A 24 18.67 1.30 6.45
CA HIS A 24 17.61 1.46 7.41
C HIS A 24 16.82 0.13 7.46
N ASN A 25 17.01 -0.62 8.54
CA ASN A 25 16.12 -1.72 8.90
C ASN A 25 14.78 -1.06 9.25
N GLU A 26 13.92 -0.88 8.25
CA GLU A 26 12.51 -0.64 8.50
C GLU A 26 12.00 -1.91 9.19
N ASN A 27 11.99 -1.91 10.53
CA ASN A 27 11.43 -3.01 11.31
C ASN A 27 9.97 -3.17 10.85
N SER A 28 9.72 -4.18 10.04
CA SER A 28 8.42 -4.42 9.38
C SER A 28 7.26 -4.58 10.38
N ASN A 29 7.55 -4.80 11.66
CA ASN A 29 6.56 -4.93 12.72
C ASN A 29 6.16 -3.59 13.36
N GLU A 30 6.95 -2.52 13.22
CA GLU A 30 6.71 -1.21 13.83
C GLU A 30 6.17 -0.16 12.85
N ASN A 31 6.17 -0.47 11.56
CA ASN A 31 5.75 0.46 10.53
C ASN A 31 4.75 -0.18 9.55
N TRP A 32 3.75 0.62 9.19
CA TRP A 32 2.82 0.40 8.10
C TRP A 32 2.79 1.68 7.25
N SER A 33 3.96 2.09 6.79
CA SER A 33 4.24 3.44 6.28
C SER A 33 3.73 3.73 4.87
N ILE A 34 3.11 2.74 4.25
CA ILE A 34 2.59 2.78 2.89
C ILE A 34 1.24 2.08 2.82
N PHE A 35 0.41 2.46 1.88
CA PHE A 35 -0.83 1.76 1.58
C PHE A 35 -0.60 0.26 1.42
N ARG A 36 -1.40 -0.58 2.07
CA ARG A 36 -1.27 -2.05 2.08
C ARG A 36 -0.01 -2.60 2.76
N GLY A 37 0.77 -1.76 3.47
CA GLY A 37 1.90 -2.14 4.33
C GLY A 37 3.23 -2.40 3.64
N ASN A 38 3.27 -2.58 2.33
CA ASN A 38 4.50 -2.79 1.57
C ASN A 38 4.38 -2.35 0.11
N PRO A 39 5.51 -2.12 -0.60
CA PRO A 39 5.49 -1.63 -1.99
C PRO A 39 4.85 -2.57 -3.01
N SER A 40 4.74 -3.86 -2.75
CA SER A 40 4.00 -4.81 -3.59
C SER A 40 2.50 -4.83 -3.31
N LEU A 41 2.02 -4.00 -2.39
CA LEU A 41 0.60 -3.83 -2.03
C LEU A 41 -0.08 -5.14 -1.61
N SER A 42 0.68 -6.09 -1.07
CA SER A 42 0.18 -7.45 -0.78
C SER A 42 -0.86 -7.51 0.34
N GLY A 43 -0.94 -6.49 1.21
CA GLY A 43 -1.85 -6.49 2.34
C GLY A 43 -1.59 -7.63 3.33
N TYR A 44 -0.33 -8.01 3.50
CA TYR A 44 0.11 -9.12 4.34
C TYR A 44 1.10 -8.66 5.40
N THR A 45 0.92 -9.17 6.61
CA THR A 45 1.89 -9.05 7.70
C THR A 45 1.99 -10.34 8.51
N ASN A 46 3.17 -10.60 9.08
CA ASN A 46 3.40 -11.69 10.05
C ASN A 46 2.95 -11.33 11.48
N ILE A 47 2.42 -10.12 11.69
CA ILE A 47 1.91 -9.69 13.00
C ILE A 47 0.66 -10.51 13.34
N SER A 48 0.65 -11.10 14.54
CA SER A 48 -0.53 -11.79 15.06
C SER A 48 -1.44 -10.79 15.76
N LEU A 49 -2.73 -10.81 15.44
CA LEU A 49 -3.74 -10.05 16.17
C LEU A 49 -4.19 -10.81 17.43
N PRO A 50 -4.58 -10.11 18.51
CA PRO A 50 -5.20 -10.74 19.68
C PRO A 50 -6.42 -11.58 19.29
N ASP A 51 -6.75 -12.61 20.08
CA ASP A 51 -7.98 -13.41 19.84
C ASP A 51 -9.25 -12.64 20.18
N ASN A 52 -9.18 -11.74 21.15
CA ASN A 52 -10.26 -10.84 21.53
C ASN A 52 -9.75 -9.40 21.63
N PRO A 53 -9.57 -8.70 20.49
CA PRO A 53 -9.13 -7.31 20.49
C PRO A 53 -10.11 -6.42 21.25
N GLN A 54 -9.58 -5.45 22.00
CA GLN A 54 -10.35 -4.45 22.72
C GLN A 54 -10.12 -3.08 22.08
N LEU A 55 -11.13 -2.22 22.12
CA LEU A 55 -10.96 -0.82 21.77
C LEU A 55 -10.06 -0.16 22.82
N LEU A 56 -8.90 0.34 22.40
CA LEU A 56 -7.94 1.00 23.28
C LEU A 56 -8.24 2.49 23.40
N TRP A 57 -8.50 3.14 22.27
CA TRP A 57 -8.86 4.56 22.20
C TRP A 57 -9.49 4.89 20.83
N THR A 58 -10.09 6.07 20.78
CA THR A 58 -10.56 6.71 19.54
C THR A 58 -10.03 8.14 19.46
N PHE A 59 -9.79 8.61 18.25
CA PHE A 59 -9.51 10.02 17.94
C PHE A 59 -10.43 10.49 16.82
N LYS A 60 -11.03 11.67 16.96
CA LYS A 60 -11.95 12.22 15.97
C LYS A 60 -11.35 13.47 15.32
N SER A 61 -11.20 13.45 14.00
CA SER A 61 -10.95 14.66 13.21
C SER A 61 -12.26 15.36 12.84
N ASP A 62 -12.16 16.63 12.45
CA ASP A 62 -13.34 17.49 12.21
C ASP A 62 -13.91 17.37 10.79
N SER A 63 -13.39 16.49 9.95
CA SER A 63 -13.75 16.41 8.54
C SER A 63 -13.83 14.98 8.04
N TYR A 64 -14.56 14.80 6.93
CA TYR A 64 -14.63 13.54 6.21
C TYR A 64 -13.29 13.19 5.57
N THR A 65 -13.04 11.87 5.41
CA THR A 65 -11.85 11.37 4.76
C THR A 65 -12.13 10.12 3.91
N LYS A 66 -11.41 9.99 2.80
CA LYS A 66 -11.25 8.73 2.04
C LYS A 66 -9.88 8.09 2.25
N SER A 67 -8.99 8.76 2.96
CA SER A 67 -7.65 8.26 3.26
C SER A 67 -7.70 6.97 4.09
N SER A 68 -6.70 6.14 3.94
CA SER A 68 -6.42 5.04 4.88
C SER A 68 -5.30 5.45 5.83
N PRO A 69 -5.30 4.98 7.08
CA PRO A 69 -4.20 5.27 7.99
C PRO A 69 -2.92 4.57 7.53
N VAL A 70 -1.80 5.27 7.63
CA VAL A 70 -0.46 4.69 7.59
C VAL A 70 0.20 4.89 8.95
N VAL A 71 1.10 4.00 9.35
CA VAL A 71 1.75 4.10 10.65
C VAL A 71 3.27 4.13 10.48
N TYR A 72 3.89 5.15 11.04
CA TYR A 72 5.33 5.33 11.01
C TYR A 72 5.85 5.79 12.38
N ASN A 73 6.87 5.11 12.91
CA ASN A 73 7.42 5.39 14.24
C ASN A 73 6.33 5.48 15.33
N ARG A 74 5.37 4.54 15.30
CA ARG A 74 4.27 4.43 16.28
C ARG A 74 3.29 5.62 16.26
N VAL A 75 3.25 6.39 15.20
CA VAL A 75 2.27 7.45 14.94
C VAL A 75 1.43 7.06 13.72
N ALA A 76 0.11 7.07 13.87
CA ALA A 76 -0.82 6.85 12.78
C ALA A 76 -1.10 8.18 12.06
N TYR A 77 -0.88 8.23 10.75
CA TYR A 77 -1.08 9.40 9.90
C TYR A 77 -2.19 9.15 8.89
N TRP A 78 -2.99 10.16 8.63
CA TRP A 78 -3.99 10.19 7.56
C TRP A 78 -4.28 11.63 7.14
N SER A 79 -4.95 11.81 6.03
CA SER A 79 -5.41 13.11 5.53
C SER A 79 -6.93 13.20 5.54
N ASP A 80 -7.47 14.41 5.52
CA ASP A 80 -8.89 14.67 5.34
C ASP A 80 -9.18 15.47 4.06
N ARG A 81 -10.46 15.57 3.71
CA ARG A 81 -10.93 16.27 2.50
C ARG A 81 -10.82 17.79 2.56
N ARG A 82 -10.37 18.36 3.67
CA ARG A 82 -10.00 19.79 3.77
C ARG A 82 -8.51 20.02 3.54
N GLY A 83 -7.75 18.94 3.28
CA GLY A 83 -6.31 19.01 3.08
C GLY A 83 -5.51 19.07 4.37
N ARG A 84 -6.07 18.61 5.49
CA ARG A 84 -5.35 18.52 6.75
C ARG A 84 -4.76 17.11 6.91
N ILE A 85 -3.54 17.03 7.39
CA ILE A 85 -2.86 15.79 7.72
C ILE A 85 -2.76 15.69 9.23
N PHE A 86 -3.23 14.59 9.80
CA PHE A 86 -3.20 14.29 11.21
C PHE A 86 -2.13 13.25 11.51
N GLY A 87 -1.54 13.33 12.70
CA GLY A 87 -0.72 12.26 13.26
C GLY A 87 -1.10 12.04 14.71
N VAL A 88 -1.46 10.79 15.07
CA VAL A 88 -1.90 10.40 16.41
C VAL A 88 -1.01 9.27 16.90
N ASN A 89 -0.45 9.41 18.10
CA ASN A 89 0.43 8.43 18.70
C ASN A 89 -0.34 7.23 19.29
N THR A 90 0.40 6.25 19.82
CA THR A 90 -0.18 5.03 20.43
C THR A 90 -1.05 5.28 21.65
N ASP A 91 -0.98 6.48 22.26
CA ASP A 91 -1.81 6.87 23.41
C ASP A 91 -3.11 7.59 22.99
N GLY A 92 -3.36 7.70 21.69
CA GLY A 92 -4.52 8.40 21.14
C GLY A 92 -4.37 9.93 21.16
N LYS A 93 -3.16 10.47 21.34
CA LYS A 93 -2.90 11.92 21.37
C LYS A 93 -2.40 12.40 20.02
N GLN A 94 -2.95 13.50 19.54
CA GLN A 94 -2.46 14.19 18.35
C GLN A 94 -1.05 14.74 18.60
N VAL A 95 -0.12 14.39 17.72
CA VAL A 95 1.29 14.81 17.77
C VAL A 95 1.76 15.46 16.47
N PHE A 96 0.96 15.37 15.42
CA PHE A 96 1.22 15.99 14.12
C PHE A 96 -0.06 16.61 13.57
N ASP A 97 0.08 17.82 12.99
CA ASP A 97 -1.02 18.58 12.43
C ASP A 97 -0.47 19.50 11.33
N TYR A 98 -0.78 19.19 10.09
CA TYR A 98 -0.30 19.97 8.96
C TYR A 98 -1.45 20.30 8.01
N ALA A 99 -1.63 21.56 7.68
CA ALA A 99 -2.63 22.02 6.74
C ALA A 99 -1.99 22.26 5.37
N MET A 100 -2.44 21.51 4.36
CA MET A 100 -2.12 21.77 2.97
C MET A 100 -3.00 22.90 2.43
N GLU A 101 -2.58 23.51 1.34
CA GLU A 101 -3.33 24.58 0.68
C GLU A 101 -4.60 24.09 -0.03
N THR A 102 -4.70 22.79 -0.30
CA THR A 102 -5.80 22.19 -1.05
C THR A 102 -6.18 20.82 -0.53
N ALA A 103 -7.38 20.37 -0.89
CA ALA A 103 -7.95 19.08 -0.51
C ALA A 103 -7.16 17.87 -1.06
N THR A 104 -7.35 16.72 -0.41
CA THR A 104 -6.85 15.45 -0.89
C THR A 104 -7.83 14.31 -0.60
N ASP A 105 -7.89 13.34 -1.50
CA ASP A 105 -8.50 12.03 -1.28
C ASP A 105 -7.41 10.93 -1.20
N ALA A 106 -6.13 11.28 -1.42
CA ALA A 106 -5.03 10.34 -1.45
C ALA A 106 -4.64 9.81 -0.05
N ILE A 107 -4.11 8.60 -0.04
CA ILE A 107 -3.51 7.99 1.16
C ILE A 107 -2.05 8.43 1.21
N PRO A 108 -1.53 8.93 2.34
CA PRO A 108 -0.14 9.31 2.45
C PRO A 108 0.78 8.08 2.40
N MET A 109 2.02 8.27 1.95
CA MET A 109 3.13 7.34 2.11
C MET A 109 4.23 8.03 2.90
N ILE A 110 4.91 7.30 3.79
CA ILE A 110 6.04 7.83 4.56
C ILE A 110 7.29 7.01 4.26
N TYR A 111 8.36 7.70 3.90
CA TYR A 111 9.67 7.11 3.68
C TYR A 111 10.74 8.09 4.17
N ASP A 112 11.70 7.60 4.94
CA ASP A 112 12.84 8.37 5.51
C ASP A 112 12.40 9.68 6.21
N SER A 113 11.33 9.58 7.05
CA SER A 113 10.74 10.72 7.77
C SER A 113 10.17 11.83 6.89
N VAL A 114 9.90 11.54 5.62
CA VAL A 114 9.20 12.40 4.68
C VAL A 114 7.85 11.78 4.32
N LEU A 115 6.79 12.56 4.44
CA LEU A 115 5.44 12.19 4.04
C LEU A 115 5.19 12.68 2.61
N TYR A 116 4.79 11.76 1.73
CA TYR A 116 4.44 12.03 0.34
C TYR A 116 2.94 11.87 0.17
N ILE A 117 2.27 12.84 -0.45
CA ILE A 117 0.82 12.82 -0.64
C ILE A 117 0.40 13.54 -1.92
N GLY A 118 -0.51 12.90 -2.66
CA GLY A 118 -1.15 13.49 -3.83
C GLY A 118 -2.27 14.45 -3.43
N ARG A 119 -2.52 15.45 -4.27
CA ARG A 119 -3.53 16.51 -4.05
C ARG A 119 -4.48 16.58 -5.24
N ILE A 120 -5.68 17.15 -5.02
CA ILE A 120 -6.68 17.31 -6.09
C ILE A 120 -6.30 18.37 -7.13
N ASP A 121 -5.40 19.28 -6.81
CA ASP A 121 -4.87 20.30 -7.71
C ASP A 121 -3.73 19.79 -8.62
N GLY A 122 -3.42 18.49 -8.56
CA GLY A 122 -2.38 17.87 -9.39
C GLY A 122 -0.98 17.93 -8.82
N ASN A 123 -0.80 18.39 -7.58
CA ASN A 123 0.52 18.37 -6.94
C ASN A 123 0.74 17.09 -6.12
N LEU A 124 1.94 16.52 -6.19
CA LEU A 124 2.49 15.64 -5.19
C LEU A 124 3.35 16.45 -4.25
N SER A 125 3.05 16.43 -2.95
CA SER A 125 3.82 17.15 -1.93
C SER A 125 4.69 16.20 -1.12
N ALA A 126 5.95 16.59 -0.88
CA ALA A 126 6.84 15.97 0.08
C ALA A 126 6.96 16.85 1.32
N ILE A 127 6.58 16.31 2.48
CA ILE A 127 6.45 17.05 3.74
C ILE A 127 7.37 16.44 4.79
N SER A 128 8.24 17.23 5.39
CA SER A 128 9.09 16.79 6.49
C SER A 128 8.28 16.57 7.76
N LEU A 129 8.29 15.37 8.31
CA LEU A 129 7.62 15.08 9.57
C LEU A 129 8.25 15.82 10.75
N ALA A 130 9.57 16.03 10.72
CA ALA A 130 10.30 16.70 11.78
C ALA A 130 10.11 18.24 11.78
N LYS A 131 10.10 18.84 10.57
CA LYS A 131 9.97 20.30 10.42
C LYS A 131 8.53 20.78 10.30
N GLN A 132 7.62 19.86 9.96
CA GLN A 132 6.23 20.16 9.59
C GLN A 132 6.17 21.24 8.49
N ASP A 133 6.96 21.04 7.44
CA ASP A 133 7.09 21.96 6.33
C ASP A 133 7.23 21.19 5.00
N THR A 134 6.77 21.79 3.90
CA THR A 134 6.94 21.23 2.56
C THR A 134 8.40 21.34 2.14
N LEU A 135 8.97 20.22 1.71
CA LEU A 135 10.33 20.16 1.16
C LEU A 135 10.33 20.50 -0.33
N TRP A 136 9.38 19.95 -1.07
CA TRP A 136 9.18 20.19 -2.49
C TRP A 136 7.76 19.76 -2.93
N ASN A 137 7.32 20.29 -4.06
CA ASN A 137 6.12 19.86 -4.77
C ASN A 137 6.50 19.46 -6.19
N PHE A 138 5.79 18.47 -6.72
CA PHE A 138 5.86 18.08 -8.13
C PHE A 138 4.47 18.25 -8.75
N GLU A 139 4.38 19.03 -9.82
CA GLU A 139 3.11 19.38 -10.48
C GLU A 139 2.82 18.45 -11.64
N THR A 140 1.60 17.93 -11.70
CA THR A 140 1.01 17.20 -12.83
C THR A 140 -0.19 17.97 -13.38
N TRP A 141 -0.71 17.55 -14.52
CA TRP A 141 -1.85 18.22 -15.17
C TRP A 141 -3.20 17.68 -14.74
N GLY A 142 -3.24 16.75 -13.79
CA GLY A 142 -4.45 16.12 -13.30
C GLY A 142 -4.38 15.76 -11.82
N GLN A 143 -5.51 15.51 -11.22
CA GLN A 143 -5.62 15.10 -9.82
C GLN A 143 -4.75 13.87 -9.53
N ILE A 144 -4.09 13.85 -8.37
CA ILE A 144 -3.38 12.69 -7.83
C ILE A 144 -4.22 12.11 -6.68
N ALA A 145 -5.08 11.14 -7.00
CA ALA A 145 -5.98 10.50 -6.03
C ALA A 145 -5.38 9.19 -5.45
N ALA A 146 -4.50 8.52 -6.22
CA ALA A 146 -3.85 7.29 -5.78
C ALA A 146 -2.84 7.50 -4.66
N SER A 147 -2.63 6.47 -3.84
CA SER A 147 -1.53 6.47 -2.88
C SER A 147 -0.20 6.45 -3.62
N PRO A 148 0.76 7.33 -3.29
CA PRO A 148 2.14 7.18 -3.76
C PRO A 148 2.73 5.87 -3.25
N ASN A 149 3.68 5.33 -4.03
CA ASN A 149 4.48 4.17 -3.69
C ASN A 149 5.96 4.50 -3.95
N ARG A 150 6.86 3.57 -3.69
CA ARG A 150 8.29 3.76 -3.89
C ARG A 150 8.95 2.56 -4.57
N ILE A 151 10.07 2.83 -5.24
CA ILE A 151 10.97 1.82 -5.77
C ILE A 151 12.41 2.21 -5.49
N GLY A 152 13.24 1.26 -5.02
CA GLY A 152 14.67 1.46 -4.82
C GLY A 152 15.47 1.07 -6.05
N PHE A 153 16.52 1.84 -6.39
CA PHE A 153 17.47 1.53 -7.45
C PHE A 153 18.81 2.23 -7.20
N ASP A 154 19.92 1.54 -7.44
CA ASP A 154 21.28 2.08 -7.33
C ASP A 154 21.54 2.93 -6.08
N GLY A 155 21.04 2.49 -4.92
CA GLY A 155 21.16 3.20 -3.65
C GLY A 155 20.31 4.48 -3.54
N LYS A 156 19.40 4.71 -4.49
CA LYS A 156 18.42 5.80 -4.51
C LYS A 156 17.02 5.25 -4.34
N THR A 157 16.07 6.13 -4.08
CA THR A 157 14.64 5.81 -4.04
C THR A 157 13.87 6.76 -4.94
N ALA A 158 13.00 6.20 -5.77
CA ALA A 158 12.02 6.96 -6.53
C ALA A 158 10.64 6.81 -5.91
N ILE A 159 9.85 7.88 -5.98
CA ILE A 159 8.43 7.91 -5.66
C ILE A 159 7.67 7.67 -6.96
N ILE A 160 6.71 6.74 -6.92
CA ILE A 160 5.89 6.35 -8.06
C ILE A 160 4.42 6.58 -7.75
N PHE A 161 3.67 7.15 -8.69
CA PHE A 161 2.25 7.45 -8.52
C PHE A 161 1.55 7.65 -9.86
N GLY A 162 0.26 7.38 -9.89
CA GLY A 162 -0.61 7.67 -11.03
C GLY A 162 -1.29 9.02 -10.91
N SER A 163 -1.62 9.64 -12.04
CA SER A 163 -2.35 10.90 -12.13
C SER A 163 -3.54 10.80 -13.10
N TYR A 164 -4.49 11.69 -12.96
CA TYR A 164 -5.64 11.84 -13.87
C TYR A 164 -5.28 12.55 -15.17
N ASP A 165 -4.01 12.95 -15.34
CA ASP A 165 -3.49 13.41 -16.63
C ASP A 165 -3.06 12.29 -17.57
N ASN A 166 -3.38 11.05 -17.21
CA ASN A 166 -3.08 9.82 -17.96
C ASN A 166 -1.63 9.37 -17.88
N PHE A 167 -0.86 9.83 -16.87
CA PHE A 167 0.50 9.38 -16.68
C PHE A 167 0.72 8.68 -15.33
N VAL A 168 1.66 7.76 -15.32
CA VAL A 168 2.35 7.27 -14.13
C VAL A 168 3.72 7.91 -14.09
N TYR A 169 4.04 8.53 -12.96
CA TYR A 169 5.29 9.25 -12.75
C TYR A 169 6.25 8.46 -11.87
N CYS A 170 7.54 8.59 -12.17
CA CYS A 170 8.67 8.12 -11.38
C CYS A 170 9.58 9.32 -11.11
N ILE A 171 9.69 9.76 -9.85
CA ILE A 171 10.40 10.97 -9.46
C ILE A 171 11.43 10.69 -8.36
N ASP A 172 12.54 11.42 -8.30
CA ASP A 172 13.54 11.27 -7.24
C ASP A 172 12.96 11.72 -5.89
N SER A 173 13.03 10.87 -4.86
CA SER A 173 12.49 11.16 -3.54
C SER A 173 13.12 12.35 -2.83
N ARG A 174 14.35 12.74 -3.21
CA ARG A 174 15.14 13.76 -2.52
C ARG A 174 14.80 15.18 -2.94
N ASP A 175 14.55 15.39 -4.24
CA ASP A 175 14.39 16.72 -4.82
C ASP A 175 13.14 16.86 -5.73
N GLY A 176 12.34 15.79 -5.86
CA GLY A 176 11.12 15.79 -6.66
C GLY A 176 11.34 15.87 -8.16
N LYS A 177 12.57 15.67 -8.67
CA LYS A 177 12.80 15.69 -10.12
C LYS A 177 12.26 14.46 -10.80
N GLU A 178 11.61 14.66 -11.95
CA GLU A 178 11.17 13.58 -12.81
C GLU A 178 12.36 12.74 -13.30
N ILE A 179 12.24 11.43 -13.10
CA ILE A 179 13.17 10.44 -13.67
C ILE A 179 12.56 9.93 -14.98
N ASN A 180 11.32 9.47 -14.93
CA ASN A 180 10.56 9.00 -16.08
C ASN A 180 9.07 9.19 -15.85
N ARG A 181 8.29 9.13 -16.93
CA ARG A 181 6.84 9.00 -16.90
C ARG A 181 6.35 8.06 -17.99
N PHE A 182 5.20 7.43 -17.76
CA PHE A 182 4.61 6.44 -18.65
C PHE A 182 3.17 6.84 -18.97
N GLU A 183 2.86 6.93 -20.26
CA GLU A 183 1.52 7.24 -20.73
C GLU A 183 0.60 6.03 -20.53
N SER A 184 -0.59 6.29 -20.00
CA SER A 184 -1.76 5.41 -19.98
C SER A 184 -2.79 5.97 -20.91
N GLY A 185 -3.60 5.13 -21.56
CA GLY A 185 -4.66 5.62 -22.46
C GLY A 185 -5.76 6.40 -21.76
N TYR A 186 -5.84 6.31 -20.42
CA TYR A 186 -6.81 7.01 -19.58
C TYR A 186 -6.30 7.11 -18.12
N TYR A 187 -7.12 7.62 -17.19
CA TYR A 187 -6.76 7.85 -15.78
C TYR A 187 -6.16 6.62 -15.11
N VAL A 188 -5.21 6.86 -14.21
CA VAL A 188 -4.66 5.84 -13.32
C VAL A 188 -5.14 6.12 -11.89
N ASN A 189 -6.19 5.40 -11.47
CA ASN A 189 -6.83 5.57 -10.16
C ASN A 189 -6.16 4.78 -9.05
N GLY A 190 -5.66 3.59 -9.38
CA GLY A 190 -5.04 2.69 -8.41
C GLY A 190 -3.62 3.10 -8.05
N ALA A 191 -3.17 2.70 -6.86
CA ALA A 191 -1.77 2.78 -6.50
C ALA A 191 -0.94 1.85 -7.40
N VAL A 192 0.26 2.29 -7.74
CA VAL A 192 1.22 1.52 -8.54
C VAL A 192 1.93 0.52 -7.63
N ALA A 193 1.97 -0.76 -7.98
CA ALA A 193 2.66 -1.80 -7.20
C ALA A 193 4.09 -2.04 -7.71
N GLN A 194 5.01 -2.38 -6.80
CA GLN A 194 6.38 -2.74 -7.12
C GLN A 194 6.56 -4.25 -7.23
N SER A 195 7.25 -4.70 -8.28
CA SER A 195 7.73 -6.08 -8.48
C SER A 195 9.21 -6.07 -8.82
N ASN A 196 10.08 -6.35 -7.85
CA ASN A 196 11.54 -6.25 -8.04
C ASN A 196 11.95 -4.86 -8.56
N ASN A 197 12.55 -4.79 -9.77
CA ASN A 197 12.97 -3.55 -10.42
C ASN A 197 11.88 -2.94 -11.33
N TYR A 198 10.69 -3.53 -11.35
CA TYR A 198 9.58 -3.11 -12.20
C TYR A 198 8.44 -2.56 -11.36
N ILE A 199 7.62 -1.76 -12.00
CA ILE A 199 6.34 -1.34 -11.46
C ILE A 199 5.21 -1.87 -12.34
N VAL A 200 4.06 -2.13 -11.71
CA VAL A 200 2.86 -2.57 -12.43
C VAL A 200 1.67 -1.72 -12.00
N TYR A 201 0.78 -1.46 -12.93
CA TYR A 201 -0.44 -0.71 -12.69
C TYR A 201 -1.55 -1.07 -13.68
N GLY A 202 -2.78 -0.83 -13.30
CA GLY A 202 -3.95 -0.87 -14.16
C GLY A 202 -4.44 0.52 -14.48
N GLY A 203 -4.89 0.73 -15.71
CA GLY A 203 -5.49 1.98 -16.14
C GLY A 203 -7.01 1.87 -16.35
N CYS A 204 -7.69 3.02 -16.34
CA CYS A 204 -9.10 3.09 -16.75
C CYS A 204 -9.30 2.85 -18.27
N ASP A 205 -8.24 2.62 -19.00
CA ASP A 205 -8.23 2.19 -20.42
C ASP A 205 -8.29 0.67 -20.59
N GLY A 206 -8.37 -0.11 -19.51
CA GLY A 206 -8.46 -1.56 -19.55
C GLY A 206 -7.12 -2.29 -19.73
N TRP A 207 -6.01 -1.58 -19.67
CA TRP A 207 -4.69 -2.18 -19.79
C TRP A 207 -3.99 -2.33 -18.44
N PHE A 208 -3.50 -3.53 -18.18
CA PHE A 208 -2.50 -3.80 -17.15
C PHE A 208 -1.11 -3.64 -17.78
N ARG A 209 -0.22 -2.86 -17.16
CA ARG A 209 1.11 -2.54 -17.70
C ARG A 209 2.21 -2.93 -16.74
N VAL A 210 3.32 -3.36 -17.33
CA VAL A 210 4.59 -3.64 -16.65
C VAL A 210 5.63 -2.70 -17.23
N VAL A 211 6.27 -1.89 -16.38
CA VAL A 211 7.27 -0.91 -16.83
C VAL A 211 8.52 -0.97 -15.96
N ASP A 212 9.66 -0.75 -16.58
CA ASP A 212 10.92 -0.47 -15.91
C ASP A 212 11.00 1.03 -15.63
N CYS A 213 10.75 1.41 -14.39
CA CYS A 213 10.68 2.78 -13.94
C CYS A 213 11.98 3.57 -14.20
N ILE A 214 13.12 2.90 -14.24
CA ILE A 214 14.44 3.54 -14.33
C ILE A 214 14.89 3.72 -15.77
N SER A 215 14.73 2.68 -16.60
CA SER A 215 15.06 2.78 -18.02
C SER A 215 14.04 3.57 -18.85
N GLY A 216 12.83 3.80 -18.30
CA GLY A 216 11.75 4.47 -19.02
C GLY A 216 11.05 3.59 -20.06
N ILE A 217 11.14 2.26 -19.93
CA ILE A 217 10.62 1.33 -20.92
C ILE A 217 9.38 0.59 -20.38
N GLN A 218 8.26 0.65 -21.09
CA GLN A 218 7.18 -0.31 -20.91
C GLN A 218 7.64 -1.67 -21.43
N THR A 219 7.78 -2.63 -20.52
CA THR A 219 8.35 -3.93 -20.85
C THR A 219 7.29 -4.91 -21.35
N ASP A 220 6.05 -4.79 -20.84
CA ASP A 220 4.94 -5.64 -21.24
C ASP A 220 3.58 -5.02 -20.93
N SER A 221 2.49 -5.60 -21.45
CA SER A 221 1.11 -5.21 -21.13
C SER A 221 0.12 -6.32 -21.42
N LEU A 222 -1.04 -6.29 -20.76
CA LEU A 222 -2.17 -7.20 -20.94
C LEU A 222 -3.45 -6.37 -21.06
N ASP A 223 -4.19 -6.57 -22.13
CA ASP A 223 -5.55 -6.04 -22.29
C ASP A 223 -6.53 -6.93 -21.51
N VAL A 224 -7.23 -6.37 -20.53
CA VAL A 224 -8.28 -7.07 -19.79
C VAL A 224 -9.69 -6.71 -20.26
N GLY A 225 -9.80 -5.82 -21.25
CA GLY A 225 -11.05 -5.50 -21.95
C GLY A 225 -11.95 -4.47 -21.28
N THR A 226 -11.75 -4.17 -19.98
CA THR A 226 -12.49 -3.15 -19.25
C THR A 226 -11.62 -2.51 -18.20
N TYR A 227 -12.00 -1.32 -17.70
CA TYR A 227 -11.14 -0.57 -16.79
C TYR A 227 -10.82 -1.31 -15.50
N ILE A 228 -9.63 -1.05 -14.95
CA ILE A 228 -9.09 -1.61 -13.73
C ILE A 228 -9.23 -0.55 -12.63
N PRO A 229 -10.23 -0.65 -11.73
CA PRO A 229 -10.50 0.38 -10.73
C PRO A 229 -9.56 0.30 -9.53
N ALA A 230 -9.08 -0.91 -9.21
CA ALA A 230 -8.28 -1.20 -8.02
C ALA A 230 -6.79 -1.30 -8.35
N SER A 231 -5.96 -1.17 -7.31
CA SER A 231 -4.53 -1.39 -7.43
C SER A 231 -4.24 -2.88 -7.62
N PRO A 232 -3.22 -3.25 -8.40
CA PRO A 232 -2.68 -4.61 -8.40
C PRO A 232 -2.02 -4.93 -7.05
N ALA A 233 -2.00 -6.21 -6.68
CA ALA A 233 -1.26 -6.71 -5.53
C ALA A 233 -0.32 -7.83 -5.96
N ILE A 234 0.89 -7.87 -5.39
CA ILE A 234 1.95 -8.79 -5.82
C ILE A 234 2.48 -9.58 -4.63
N SER A 235 2.77 -10.84 -4.86
CA SER A 235 3.52 -11.70 -3.95
C SER A 235 4.45 -12.61 -4.77
N ASN A 236 5.75 -12.44 -4.60
CA ASN A 236 6.78 -13.03 -5.45
C ASN A 236 6.55 -12.67 -6.93
N ASP A 237 6.48 -13.64 -7.82
CA ASP A 237 6.27 -13.43 -9.27
C ASP A 237 4.78 -13.38 -9.67
N TRP A 238 3.85 -13.41 -8.72
CA TRP A 238 2.43 -13.46 -8.99
C TRP A 238 1.75 -12.14 -8.65
N CYS A 239 1.05 -11.59 -9.63
CA CYS A 239 0.24 -10.40 -9.51
C CYS A 239 -1.24 -10.76 -9.64
N TYR A 240 -2.07 -10.11 -8.83
CA TYR A 240 -3.53 -10.25 -8.87
C TYR A 240 -4.14 -8.89 -9.09
N VAL A 241 -5.07 -8.82 -10.03
CA VAL A 241 -5.81 -7.61 -10.37
C VAL A 241 -7.25 -7.97 -10.71
N ALA A 242 -8.16 -7.07 -10.37
CA ALA A 242 -9.57 -7.22 -10.72
C ALA A 242 -10.01 -6.10 -11.67
N ASP A 243 -10.89 -6.42 -12.61
CA ASP A 243 -11.52 -5.46 -13.48
C ASP A 243 -12.90 -5.01 -12.94
N HIS A 244 -13.45 -3.97 -13.53
CA HIS A 244 -14.74 -3.42 -13.13
C HIS A 244 -15.92 -4.38 -13.38
N SER A 245 -15.81 -5.27 -14.36
CA SER A 245 -16.82 -6.27 -14.64
C SER A 245 -16.83 -7.43 -13.65
N GLY A 246 -15.97 -7.42 -12.63
CA GLY A 246 -15.90 -8.45 -11.60
C GLY A 246 -15.07 -9.67 -11.99
N ASN A 247 -14.25 -9.59 -13.01
CA ASN A 247 -13.28 -10.63 -13.30
C ASN A 247 -12.01 -10.41 -12.48
N VAL A 248 -11.38 -11.50 -12.06
CA VAL A 248 -10.10 -11.51 -11.36
C VAL A 248 -9.06 -12.24 -12.18
N TYR A 249 -7.93 -11.59 -12.38
CA TYR A 249 -6.80 -12.12 -13.14
C TYR A 249 -5.65 -12.47 -12.22
N GLU A 250 -5.09 -13.64 -12.42
CA GLU A 250 -3.80 -14.07 -11.92
C GLU A 250 -2.79 -13.92 -13.05
N ILE A 251 -1.74 -13.14 -12.81
CA ILE A 251 -0.73 -12.79 -13.82
C ILE A 251 0.63 -13.18 -13.26
N ARG A 252 1.41 -13.97 -13.99
CA ARG A 252 2.77 -14.30 -13.63
C ARG A 252 3.76 -13.36 -14.31
N LEU A 253 4.66 -12.80 -13.50
CA LEU A 253 5.67 -11.85 -13.92
C LEU A 253 7.07 -12.44 -13.72
N GLU A 254 7.86 -12.50 -14.79
CA GLU A 254 9.26 -12.91 -14.72
C GLU A 254 10.13 -11.88 -15.44
N LYS A 255 11.06 -11.25 -14.72
CA LYS A 255 12.00 -10.27 -15.29
C LYS A 255 11.29 -9.15 -16.08
N GLY A 256 10.19 -8.65 -15.54
CA GLY A 256 9.40 -7.59 -16.18
C GLY A 256 8.57 -8.01 -17.38
N LYS A 257 8.35 -9.31 -17.58
CA LYS A 257 7.50 -9.86 -18.63
C LYS A 257 6.35 -10.66 -18.05
N ILE A 258 5.20 -10.61 -18.72
CA ILE A 258 4.04 -11.45 -18.44
C ILE A 258 4.31 -12.82 -19.08
N THR A 259 4.54 -13.84 -18.27
CA THR A 259 4.80 -15.22 -18.77
C THR A 259 3.53 -16.07 -18.82
N SER A 260 2.53 -15.71 -18.03
CA SER A 260 1.18 -16.28 -18.12
C SER A 260 0.15 -15.34 -17.52
N SER A 261 -1.08 -15.44 -17.99
CA SER A 261 -2.25 -14.80 -17.40
C SER A 261 -3.44 -15.75 -17.42
N LYS A 262 -4.22 -15.75 -16.35
CA LYS A 262 -5.40 -16.59 -16.20
C LYS A 262 -6.50 -15.79 -15.50
N LYS A 263 -7.71 -15.87 -16.02
CA LYS A 263 -8.92 -15.41 -15.32
C LYS A 263 -9.30 -16.48 -14.29
N ILE A 264 -9.18 -16.18 -12.99
CA ILE A 264 -9.46 -17.11 -11.89
C ILE A 264 -10.85 -16.94 -11.27
N ILE A 265 -11.45 -15.76 -11.44
CA ILE A 265 -12.87 -15.51 -11.25
C ILE A 265 -13.39 -14.91 -12.54
N GLU A 266 -14.46 -15.49 -13.07
CA GLU A 266 -15.23 -14.92 -14.17
C GLU A 266 -16.59 -14.49 -13.62
N SER A 267 -16.85 -13.19 -13.73
CA SER A 267 -18.12 -12.66 -13.25
C SER A 267 -19.26 -13.17 -14.11
N GLN A 268 -20.32 -13.58 -13.44
CA GLN A 268 -21.59 -13.96 -14.09
C GLN A 268 -22.61 -12.80 -14.05
N ASP A 269 -22.28 -11.72 -13.34
CA ASP A 269 -23.20 -10.62 -13.05
C ASP A 269 -22.38 -9.33 -12.78
N GLU A 270 -22.84 -8.20 -13.31
CA GLU A 270 -22.24 -6.87 -13.10
C GLU A 270 -22.27 -6.40 -11.63
N SER A 271 -23.02 -7.08 -10.77
CA SER A 271 -23.08 -6.80 -9.31
C SER A 271 -21.86 -7.29 -8.52
N SER A 272 -20.96 -8.04 -9.16
CA SER A 272 -19.78 -8.67 -8.51
C SER A 272 -18.50 -7.85 -8.62
N SER A 273 -18.58 -6.53 -8.76
CA SER A 273 -17.40 -5.66 -8.89
C SER A 273 -16.41 -5.82 -7.72
N PHE A 274 -15.11 -5.80 -8.05
CA PHE A 274 -14.03 -5.81 -7.07
C PHE A 274 -13.30 -4.47 -7.14
N VAL A 275 -13.62 -3.58 -6.22
CA VAL A 275 -12.97 -2.26 -6.12
C VAL A 275 -11.88 -2.22 -5.07
N SER A 276 -11.76 -3.27 -4.25
CA SER A 276 -10.74 -3.43 -3.23
C SER A 276 -9.49 -4.16 -3.75
N VAL A 277 -8.34 -3.88 -3.13
CA VAL A 277 -7.08 -4.57 -3.43
C VAL A 277 -7.05 -5.92 -2.70
N PRO A 278 -6.73 -7.04 -3.36
CA PRO A 278 -6.68 -8.34 -2.69
C PRO A 278 -5.58 -8.42 -1.63
N ALA A 279 -5.78 -9.29 -0.63
CA ALA A 279 -4.74 -9.65 0.32
C ALA A 279 -4.11 -11.00 -0.07
N ILE A 280 -2.76 -11.08 -0.08
CA ILE A 280 -2.04 -12.21 -0.64
C ILE A 280 -1.05 -12.77 0.37
N SER A 281 -1.16 -14.08 0.65
CA SER A 281 -0.13 -14.87 1.34
C SER A 281 0.57 -15.82 0.36
N ASP A 282 1.53 -16.59 0.83
CA ASP A 282 2.23 -17.58 -0.03
C ASP A 282 1.28 -18.63 -0.65
N LYS A 283 0.18 -18.95 0.02
CA LYS A 283 -0.73 -20.04 -0.36
C LYS A 283 -2.09 -19.58 -0.85
N MET A 284 -2.55 -18.43 -0.39
CA MET A 284 -3.93 -17.97 -0.57
C MET A 284 -3.98 -16.52 -1.04
N VAL A 285 -4.99 -16.21 -1.81
CA VAL A 285 -5.39 -14.83 -2.10
C VAL A 285 -6.84 -14.63 -1.66
N TYR A 286 -7.10 -13.47 -1.03
CA TYR A 286 -8.43 -13.12 -0.51
C TYR A 286 -8.93 -11.87 -1.21
N PHE A 287 -10.10 -12.02 -1.83
CA PHE A 287 -10.83 -10.93 -2.45
C PHE A 287 -12.10 -10.64 -1.65
N VAL A 288 -12.50 -9.39 -1.62
CA VAL A 288 -13.83 -8.98 -1.15
C VAL A 288 -14.54 -8.26 -2.28
N SER A 289 -15.80 -8.62 -2.49
CA SER A 289 -16.61 -8.15 -3.61
C SER A 289 -17.83 -7.37 -3.14
N ASP A 290 -18.39 -6.54 -4.01
CA ASP A 290 -19.63 -5.80 -3.74
C ASP A 290 -20.84 -6.70 -3.54
N ASP A 291 -20.78 -7.99 -3.95
CA ASP A 291 -21.74 -9.03 -3.60
C ASP A 291 -21.70 -9.44 -2.11
N ARG A 292 -20.87 -8.77 -1.30
CA ARG A 292 -20.65 -8.98 0.13
C ARG A 292 -19.90 -10.27 0.46
N ASN A 293 -19.31 -10.96 -0.51
CA ASN A 293 -18.57 -12.17 -0.20
C ASN A 293 -17.07 -11.90 -0.03
N ILE A 294 -16.48 -12.59 0.94
CA ILE A 294 -15.05 -12.87 0.97
C ILE A 294 -14.83 -14.14 0.14
N TYR A 295 -13.90 -14.09 -0.79
CA TYR A 295 -13.45 -15.23 -1.58
C TYR A 295 -12.03 -15.59 -1.15
N ALA A 296 -11.82 -16.82 -0.68
CA ALA A 296 -10.50 -17.37 -0.42
C ALA A 296 -10.11 -18.33 -1.53
N ILE A 297 -9.08 -18.01 -2.26
CA ILE A 297 -8.64 -18.72 -3.45
C ILE A 297 -7.28 -19.35 -3.18
N ASN A 298 -7.14 -20.63 -3.49
CA ASN A 298 -5.89 -21.36 -3.42
C ASN A 298 -5.01 -20.97 -4.62
N ARG A 299 -3.83 -20.43 -4.37
CA ARG A 299 -2.89 -19.98 -5.41
C ARG A 299 -2.31 -21.11 -6.26
N LYS A 300 -2.31 -22.34 -5.77
CA LYS A 300 -1.74 -23.49 -6.49
C LYS A 300 -2.59 -23.90 -7.71
N ASP A 301 -3.91 -23.84 -7.57
CA ASP A 301 -4.85 -24.36 -8.58
C ASP A 301 -5.94 -23.37 -8.98
N GLY A 302 -6.06 -22.22 -8.29
CA GLY A 302 -7.07 -21.21 -8.53
C GLY A 302 -8.46 -21.60 -8.00
N SER A 303 -8.58 -22.67 -7.20
CA SER A 303 -9.86 -23.08 -6.63
C SER A 303 -10.30 -22.20 -5.47
N ILE A 304 -11.62 -21.96 -5.36
CA ILE A 304 -12.19 -21.29 -4.20
C ILE A 304 -12.23 -22.29 -3.05
N THR A 305 -11.44 -22.04 -2.00
CA THR A 305 -11.36 -22.90 -0.82
C THR A 305 -12.55 -22.67 0.10
N TRP A 306 -12.95 -21.42 0.31
CA TRP A 306 -14.13 -21.04 1.08
C TRP A 306 -14.65 -19.67 0.64
N LYS A 307 -15.92 -19.41 0.98
CA LYS A 307 -16.58 -18.13 0.88
C LYS A 307 -17.25 -17.77 2.21
N TYR A 308 -17.34 -16.48 2.51
CA TYR A 308 -18.05 -15.99 3.67
C TYR A 308 -18.89 -14.77 3.29
N LEU A 309 -20.19 -14.79 3.63
CA LEU A 309 -21.11 -13.68 3.37
C LEU A 309 -21.03 -12.66 4.50
N LEU A 310 -20.55 -11.46 4.21
CA LEU A 310 -20.47 -10.34 5.13
C LEU A 310 -21.83 -9.69 5.37
N LYS A 311 -21.99 -9.00 6.50
CA LYS A 311 -23.21 -8.22 6.84
C LYS A 311 -23.39 -6.96 5.97
N GLY A 312 -22.38 -6.52 5.24
CA GLY A 312 -22.41 -5.38 4.31
C GLY A 312 -21.32 -5.49 3.26
N ASN A 313 -21.41 -4.71 2.18
CA ASN A 313 -20.32 -4.62 1.20
C ASN A 313 -19.10 -3.89 1.79
N THR A 314 -17.92 -4.14 1.23
CA THR A 314 -16.66 -3.53 1.69
C THR A 314 -16.36 -2.20 0.99
N GLY A 315 -16.97 -1.97 -0.18
CA GLY A 315 -16.61 -0.83 -1.01
C GLY A 315 -15.09 -0.80 -1.29
N GLU A 316 -14.45 0.34 -1.06
CA GLU A 316 -13.01 0.54 -1.33
C GLU A 316 -12.09 -0.07 -0.24
N SER A 317 -12.63 -0.49 0.92
CA SER A 317 -11.83 -1.06 2.01
C SER A 317 -11.25 -2.42 1.60
N SER A 318 -9.94 -2.56 1.71
CA SER A 318 -9.20 -3.76 1.31
C SER A 318 -8.86 -4.64 2.50
N PRO A 319 -8.98 -5.98 2.41
CA PRO A 319 -8.69 -6.90 3.50
C PRO A 319 -7.19 -6.93 3.83
N VAL A 320 -6.84 -7.28 5.07
CA VAL A 320 -5.45 -7.44 5.51
C VAL A 320 -5.25 -8.80 6.15
N ILE A 321 -4.25 -9.55 5.69
CA ILE A 321 -3.81 -10.80 6.32
C ILE A 321 -2.87 -10.48 7.47
N CYS A 322 -3.22 -10.93 8.66
CA CYS A 322 -2.42 -10.83 9.88
C CYS A 322 -2.07 -12.24 10.35
N LYS A 323 -1.00 -12.82 9.78
CA LYS A 323 -0.58 -14.21 10.01
C LYS A 323 -1.66 -15.22 9.63
N ASP A 324 -2.45 -15.71 10.59
CA ASP A 324 -3.53 -16.68 10.46
C ASP A 324 -4.93 -16.08 10.50
N LYS A 325 -5.02 -14.75 10.56
CA LYS A 325 -6.27 -13.99 10.65
C LYS A 325 -6.42 -13.06 9.46
N LEU A 326 -7.65 -12.90 8.98
CA LEU A 326 -8.03 -11.97 7.92
C LEU A 326 -8.89 -10.86 8.54
N LEU A 327 -8.37 -9.63 8.50
CA LEU A 327 -9.06 -8.43 8.96
C LEU A 327 -9.82 -7.81 7.80
N VAL A 328 -11.12 -7.59 7.95
CA VAL A 328 -12.03 -7.06 6.92
C VAL A 328 -12.89 -5.96 7.51
N CYS A 329 -13.11 -4.89 6.76
CA CYS A 329 -14.05 -3.83 7.11
C CYS A 329 -15.15 -3.72 6.07
N THR A 330 -16.36 -3.37 6.50
CA THR A 330 -17.49 -3.13 5.61
C THR A 330 -17.84 -1.64 5.56
N LYS A 331 -18.42 -1.22 4.46
CA LYS A 331 -18.94 0.14 4.28
C LYS A 331 -20.05 0.50 5.30
N THR A 332 -20.70 -0.50 5.88
CA THR A 332 -21.71 -0.31 6.94
C THR A 332 -21.12 -0.10 8.33
N GLY A 333 -19.78 -0.17 8.50
CA GLY A 333 -19.10 0.11 9.77
C GLY A 333 -18.68 -1.13 10.55
N ILE A 334 -18.90 -2.33 10.01
CA ILE A 334 -18.51 -3.57 10.67
C ILE A 334 -17.04 -3.87 10.41
N VAL A 335 -16.28 -4.12 11.46
CA VAL A 335 -14.91 -4.64 11.46
C VAL A 335 -14.97 -6.09 11.89
N SER A 336 -14.43 -7.01 11.09
CA SER A 336 -14.45 -8.45 11.38
C SER A 336 -13.08 -9.09 11.21
N ILE A 337 -12.82 -10.11 12.02
CA ILE A 337 -11.61 -10.95 11.92
C ILE A 337 -12.07 -12.37 11.65
N HIS A 338 -11.50 -12.97 10.61
CA HIS A 338 -11.80 -14.33 10.18
C HIS A 338 -10.55 -15.21 10.24
N ASP A 339 -10.74 -16.49 10.50
CA ASP A 339 -9.68 -17.50 10.34
C ASP A 339 -9.34 -17.67 8.85
N THR A 340 -8.06 -17.55 8.50
CA THR A 340 -7.62 -17.60 7.09
C THR A 340 -7.84 -18.96 6.43
N LYS A 341 -7.88 -20.06 7.17
CA LYS A 341 -8.02 -21.42 6.63
C LYS A 341 -9.47 -21.83 6.41
N THR A 342 -10.34 -21.45 7.37
CA THR A 342 -11.74 -21.91 7.41
C THR A 342 -12.74 -20.84 7.01
N GLY A 343 -12.36 -19.54 7.04
CA GLY A 343 -13.27 -18.42 6.88
C GLY A 343 -14.17 -18.13 8.07
N SER A 344 -14.04 -18.90 9.16
CA SER A 344 -14.86 -18.73 10.36
C SER A 344 -14.69 -17.34 10.96
N LEU A 345 -15.78 -16.68 11.33
CA LEU A 345 -15.76 -15.44 12.08
C LEU A 345 -15.19 -15.68 13.48
N LEU A 346 -14.12 -14.96 13.83
CA LEU A 346 -13.45 -15.04 15.13
C LEU A 346 -13.83 -13.89 16.05
N TRP A 347 -14.00 -12.69 15.48
CA TRP A 347 -14.33 -11.47 16.22
C TRP A 347 -15.02 -10.46 15.31
N GLU A 348 -15.87 -9.62 15.89
CA GLU A 348 -16.60 -8.58 15.17
C GLU A 348 -16.82 -7.36 16.07
N TYR A 349 -16.78 -6.17 15.49
CA TYR A 349 -17.07 -4.89 16.15
C TYR A 349 -17.82 -3.98 15.19
N ASP A 350 -18.88 -3.31 15.68
CA ASP A 350 -19.61 -2.28 14.94
C ASP A 350 -19.13 -0.90 15.38
N THR A 351 -18.54 -0.14 14.46
CA THR A 351 -18.09 1.23 14.73
C THR A 351 -19.25 2.24 14.72
N GLY A 352 -20.41 1.87 14.18
CA GLY A 352 -21.55 2.76 13.97
C GLY A 352 -21.31 3.85 12.90
N GLU A 353 -20.17 3.80 12.20
CA GLU A 353 -19.79 4.79 11.19
C GLU A 353 -19.29 4.08 9.91
N GLN A 354 -19.59 4.64 8.74
CA GLN A 354 -19.13 4.10 7.46
C GLN A 354 -17.61 4.00 7.40
N ILE A 355 -17.09 2.86 6.92
CA ILE A 355 -15.67 2.63 6.67
C ILE A 355 -15.45 2.47 5.17
N VAL A 356 -14.55 3.27 4.60
CA VAL A 356 -14.04 3.14 3.22
C VAL A 356 -12.52 2.91 3.21
N ALA A 357 -11.86 3.24 4.31
CA ALA A 357 -10.44 3.09 4.51
C ALA A 357 -10.03 1.62 4.69
N SER A 358 -8.85 1.26 4.20
CA SER A 358 -8.22 -0.02 4.51
C SER A 358 -7.52 0.03 5.87
N PRO A 359 -7.52 -1.07 6.64
CA PRO A 359 -6.83 -1.13 7.94
C PRO A 359 -5.31 -0.96 7.84
N ALA A 360 -4.70 -0.43 8.91
CA ALA A 360 -3.26 -0.50 9.15
C ALA A 360 -2.97 -1.36 10.39
N VAL A 361 -1.85 -2.09 10.39
CA VAL A 361 -1.54 -3.06 11.45
C VAL A 361 -0.08 -2.92 11.89
N ILE A 362 0.16 -2.71 13.19
CA ILE A 362 1.49 -2.74 13.81
C ILE A 362 1.44 -3.37 15.20
N ASN A 363 2.48 -4.11 15.59
CA ASN A 363 2.70 -4.57 16.97
C ASN A 363 1.47 -5.21 17.67
N GLY A 364 0.65 -5.97 16.93
CA GLY A 364 -0.57 -6.58 17.45
C GLY A 364 -1.75 -5.62 17.64
N CYS A 365 -1.61 -4.36 17.26
CA CYS A 365 -2.69 -3.38 17.18
C CYS A 365 -3.11 -3.18 15.73
N PHE A 366 -4.36 -2.77 15.53
CA PHE A 366 -4.85 -2.35 14.23
C PHE A 366 -5.66 -1.07 14.34
N TYR A 367 -5.58 -0.27 13.27
CA TYR A 367 -6.16 1.05 13.16
C TYR A 367 -7.22 1.07 12.09
N ILE A 368 -8.42 1.53 12.43
CA ILE A 368 -9.57 1.63 11.54
C ILE A 368 -10.00 3.09 11.46
N LEU A 369 -9.98 3.64 10.26
CA LEU A 369 -10.41 5.02 10.01
C LEU A 369 -11.79 5.02 9.35
N THR A 370 -12.74 5.73 9.94
CA THR A 370 -14.09 5.85 9.37
C THR A 370 -14.17 7.03 8.38
N PHE A 371 -15.15 6.99 7.50
CA PHE A 371 -15.40 8.08 6.56
C PHE A 371 -15.64 9.44 7.25
N LYS A 372 -16.21 9.43 8.46
CA LYS A 372 -16.42 10.63 9.26
C LYS A 372 -15.16 11.14 9.98
N GLY A 373 -13.99 10.49 9.76
CA GLY A 373 -12.72 10.90 10.35
C GLY A 373 -12.49 10.44 11.78
N THR A 374 -13.18 9.41 12.25
CA THR A 374 -12.88 8.78 13.54
C THR A 374 -11.85 7.66 13.33
N LEU A 375 -10.69 7.77 13.97
CA LEU A 375 -9.68 6.73 14.04
C LEU A 375 -9.91 5.89 15.30
N PHE A 376 -10.10 4.58 15.11
CA PHE A 376 -10.19 3.59 16.17
C PHE A 376 -8.87 2.83 16.26
N CYS A 377 -8.36 2.59 17.46
CA CYS A 377 -7.23 1.71 17.73
C CYS A 377 -7.70 0.51 18.54
N PHE A 378 -7.47 -0.67 18.02
CA PHE A 378 -7.76 -1.94 18.70
C PHE A 378 -6.47 -2.68 19.00
N GLY A 379 -6.45 -3.42 20.12
CA GLY A 379 -5.32 -4.22 20.52
C GLY A 379 -5.60 -5.06 21.76
N LYS A 380 -4.53 -5.50 22.42
CA LYS A 380 -4.61 -6.18 23.71
C LYS A 380 -4.50 -5.14 24.83
N VAL A 381 -5.41 -5.21 25.80
CA VAL A 381 -5.30 -4.48 27.08
C VAL A 381 -4.26 -5.15 27.96
#